data_cac30d12fce871810eff2ae01c45d0ce
#
_entry.id   cac30d12fce871810eff2ae01c45d0ce
#
_cell.length_a   1.000
_cell.length_b   1.000
_cell.length_c   1.000
_cell.angle_alpha   90.00
_cell.angle_beta   90.00
_cell.angle_gamma   90.00
#
_symmetry.space_group_name_H-M   'P 1'
#
loop_
_entity.id
_entity.type
_entity.pdbx_description
1 polymer ?
#
loop_
_entity_poly.entity_id
_entity_poly.type
_entity_poly.pdbx_seq_one_letter_code
_entity_poly.pdbx_strand_id
1 'polypeptide(L)'
;MNLRDKRPPIVADERTQLVGWLDLQRMLVRRKLEELRPEDEYRAVLPQSPLMTPAGLVSHMRWTEHCWFNVIFLGEPESSNPQFQDEPESADMRVEGVPLTQLLDEFEAQYAESNRITAAHSLDDVGKDPEYQPSLRWILIHMVEETARHVGHLDAMRELLDGETGYY
;
A
#
# COMPACT_ATOMS: atom_id res chain seq x y z
N MET A 1 3.25 -9.48 -18.11
CA MET A 1 4.28 -10.07 -17.20
C MET A 1 3.57 -11.05 -16.28
N ASN A 2 4.10 -12.28 -16.08
CA ASN A 2 3.46 -13.24 -15.15
C ASN A 2 3.90 -12.93 -13.71
N LEU A 3 3.00 -12.45 -12.86
CA LEU A 3 3.30 -12.13 -11.46
C LEU A 3 3.65 -13.36 -10.60
N ARG A 4 3.29 -14.58 -11.04
CA ARG A 4 3.72 -15.81 -10.36
C ARG A 4 5.24 -15.94 -10.32
N ASP A 5 5.93 -15.44 -11.34
CA ASP A 5 7.39 -15.47 -11.46
C ASP A 5 8.06 -14.38 -10.58
N LYS A 6 7.27 -13.50 -9.94
CA LYS A 6 7.70 -12.44 -9.03
C LYS A 6 7.67 -12.84 -7.56
N ARG A 7 7.23 -14.05 -7.24
CA ARG A 7 7.33 -14.56 -5.88
C ARG A 7 8.80 -14.62 -5.43
N PRO A 8 9.09 -14.30 -4.17
CA PRO A 8 10.42 -14.52 -3.66
C PRO A 8 10.80 -16.02 -3.74
N PRO A 9 12.09 -16.36 -3.81
CA PRO A 9 12.53 -17.74 -3.78
C PRO A 9 11.99 -18.46 -2.55
N ILE A 10 11.61 -19.76 -2.71
CA ILE A 10 11.09 -20.59 -1.61
C ILE A 10 12.13 -20.73 -0.48
N VAL A 11 13.42 -20.75 -0.85
CA VAL A 11 14.54 -20.75 0.10
C VAL A 11 15.38 -19.51 -0.19
N ALA A 12 15.40 -18.57 0.75
CA ALA A 12 16.20 -17.36 0.70
C ALA A 12 16.43 -16.83 2.13
N ASP A 13 17.30 -15.86 2.29
CA ASP A 13 17.43 -15.13 3.54
C ASP A 13 16.15 -14.35 3.87
N GLU A 14 16.00 -13.97 5.14
CA GLU A 14 14.81 -13.31 5.67
C GLU A 14 14.49 -12.01 4.92
N ARG A 15 15.48 -11.17 4.66
CA ARG A 15 15.28 -9.89 3.96
C ARG A 15 14.74 -10.12 2.55
N THR A 16 15.35 -11.01 1.80
CA THR A 16 14.91 -11.37 0.44
C THR A 16 13.45 -11.84 0.44
N GLN A 17 13.05 -12.62 1.44
CA GLN A 17 11.67 -13.08 1.54
C GLN A 17 10.70 -11.96 1.91
N LEU A 18 11.00 -11.16 2.93
CA LEU A 18 10.13 -10.06 3.38
C LEU A 18 9.92 -9.01 2.28
N VAL A 19 11.01 -8.54 1.69
CA VAL A 19 10.94 -7.53 0.60
C VAL A 19 10.23 -8.12 -0.62
N GLY A 20 10.57 -9.35 -1.01
CA GLY A 20 9.97 -9.98 -2.18
C GLY A 20 8.46 -10.23 -2.04
N TRP A 21 7.98 -10.60 -0.84
CA TRP A 21 6.53 -10.73 -0.60
C TRP A 21 5.83 -9.37 -0.61
N LEU A 22 6.42 -8.34 0.01
CA LEU A 22 5.84 -6.99 -0.01
C LEU A 22 5.78 -6.43 -1.43
N ASP A 23 6.85 -6.53 -2.21
CA ASP A 23 6.89 -6.07 -3.60
C ASP A 23 5.87 -6.79 -4.48
N LEU A 24 5.65 -8.10 -4.26
CA LEU A 24 4.61 -8.83 -4.97
C LEU A 24 3.21 -8.26 -4.67
N GLN A 25 2.89 -7.97 -3.40
CA GLN A 25 1.60 -7.38 -3.03
C GLN A 25 1.41 -6.00 -3.68
N ARG A 26 2.43 -5.15 -3.68
CA ARG A 26 2.42 -3.83 -4.33
C ARG A 26 2.16 -3.92 -5.84
N MET A 27 2.83 -4.86 -6.52
CA MET A 27 2.59 -5.10 -7.95
C MET A 27 1.18 -5.61 -8.24
N LEU A 28 0.58 -6.38 -7.32
CA LEU A 28 -0.80 -6.84 -7.45
C LEU A 28 -1.79 -5.67 -7.40
N VAL A 29 -1.53 -4.62 -6.63
CA VAL A 29 -2.39 -3.42 -6.61
C VAL A 29 -2.56 -2.83 -8.00
N ARG A 30 -1.44 -2.53 -8.69
CA ARG A 30 -1.52 -2.01 -10.08
C ARG A 30 -2.19 -3.01 -11.02
N ARG A 31 -1.82 -4.29 -10.93
CA ARG A 31 -2.39 -5.34 -11.80
C ARG A 31 -3.92 -5.45 -11.67
N LYS A 32 -4.45 -5.31 -10.45
CA LYS A 32 -5.89 -5.35 -10.19
C LYS A 32 -6.65 -4.15 -10.75
N LEU A 33 -5.99 -3.02 -10.92
CA LEU A 33 -6.61 -1.75 -11.29
C LEU A 33 -6.30 -1.29 -12.72
N GLU A 34 -5.34 -1.91 -13.38
CA GLU A 34 -4.81 -1.55 -14.68
C GLU A 34 -5.89 -1.48 -15.79
N GLU A 35 -6.92 -2.32 -15.71
CA GLU A 35 -8.01 -2.42 -16.69
C GLU A 35 -9.37 -1.97 -16.11
N LEU A 36 -9.35 -1.29 -14.93
CA LEU A 36 -10.58 -0.78 -14.32
C LEU A 36 -11.14 0.37 -15.17
N ARG A 37 -12.45 0.38 -15.37
CA ARG A 37 -13.11 1.42 -16.13
C ARG A 37 -13.11 2.75 -15.37
N PRO A 38 -12.92 3.90 -16.02
CA PRO A 38 -12.88 5.20 -15.34
C PRO A 38 -14.10 5.50 -14.46
N GLU A 39 -15.29 5.06 -14.86
CA GLU A 39 -16.52 5.26 -14.08
C GLU A 39 -16.56 4.44 -12.77
N ASP A 40 -15.70 3.45 -12.63
CA ASP A 40 -15.62 2.59 -11.45
C ASP A 40 -14.49 2.99 -10.47
N GLU A 41 -13.58 3.90 -10.86
CA GLU A 41 -12.43 4.32 -10.04
C GLU A 41 -12.83 4.81 -8.64
N TYR A 42 -13.95 5.55 -8.55
CA TYR A 42 -14.44 6.16 -7.31
C TYR A 42 -15.73 5.51 -6.81
N ARG A 43 -16.12 4.37 -7.36
CA ARG A 43 -17.36 3.69 -6.99
C ARG A 43 -17.19 2.85 -5.75
N ALA A 44 -17.91 3.22 -4.68
CA ALA A 44 -18.01 2.41 -3.48
C ALA A 44 -19.00 1.26 -3.68
N VAL A 45 -18.54 0.03 -3.49
CA VAL A 45 -19.38 -1.18 -3.64
C VAL A 45 -19.66 -1.88 -2.31
N LEU A 46 -18.97 -1.48 -1.24
CA LEU A 46 -19.19 -2.00 0.10
C LEU A 46 -20.16 -1.06 0.86
N PRO A 47 -21.39 -1.50 1.21
CA PRO A 47 -22.45 -0.59 1.68
C PRO A 47 -22.14 0.21 2.95
N GLN A 48 -21.28 -0.32 3.81
CA GLN A 48 -20.91 0.33 5.08
C GLN A 48 -19.54 1.04 5.04
N SER A 49 -18.90 1.10 3.86
CA SER A 49 -17.56 1.65 3.69
C SER A 49 -17.49 2.60 2.49
N PRO A 50 -18.15 3.77 2.55
CA PRO A 50 -18.32 4.66 1.39
C PRO A 50 -17.01 5.27 0.86
N LEU A 51 -15.94 5.32 1.67
CA LEU A 51 -14.62 5.80 1.26
C LEU A 51 -13.75 4.68 0.66
N MET A 52 -14.12 3.42 0.88
CA MET A 52 -13.40 2.28 0.33
C MET A 52 -13.75 2.09 -1.15
N THR A 53 -13.21 2.99 -1.96
CA THR A 53 -13.23 2.95 -3.42
C THR A 53 -11.88 2.46 -3.95
N PRO A 54 -11.76 1.98 -5.19
CA PRO A 54 -10.46 1.63 -5.78
C PRO A 54 -9.41 2.75 -5.63
N ALA A 55 -9.77 3.98 -6.01
CA ALA A 55 -8.90 5.16 -5.90
C ALA A 55 -8.55 5.51 -4.44
N GLY A 56 -9.55 5.53 -3.55
CA GLY A 56 -9.35 5.79 -2.12
C GLY A 56 -8.41 4.78 -1.47
N LEU A 57 -8.53 3.51 -1.85
CA LEU A 57 -7.70 2.45 -1.29
C LEU A 57 -6.23 2.54 -1.74
N VAL A 58 -5.98 2.93 -3.00
CA VAL A 58 -4.60 3.18 -3.47
C VAL A 58 -3.96 4.33 -2.70
N SER A 59 -4.68 5.42 -2.51
CA SER A 59 -4.20 6.57 -1.74
C SER A 59 -3.91 6.19 -0.29
N HIS A 60 -4.82 5.43 0.34
CA HIS A 60 -4.61 4.91 1.70
C HIS A 60 -3.32 4.10 1.81
N MET A 61 -3.09 3.13 0.92
CA MET A 61 -1.87 2.31 0.92
C MET A 61 -0.60 3.15 0.73
N ARG A 62 -0.62 4.18 -0.15
CA ARG A 62 0.48 5.12 -0.31
C ARG A 62 0.81 5.83 1.00
N TRP A 63 -0.20 6.39 1.67
CA TRP A 63 -0.02 7.15 2.91
C TRP A 63 0.35 6.26 4.09
N THR A 64 -0.15 5.03 4.13
CA THR A 64 0.27 4.03 5.12
C THR A 64 1.75 3.69 4.97
N GLU A 65 2.26 3.49 3.74
CA GLU A 65 3.69 3.30 3.52
C GLU A 65 4.53 4.52 3.95
N HIS A 66 4.10 5.72 3.57
CA HIS A 66 4.76 6.96 4.01
C HIS A 66 4.81 7.05 5.54
N CYS A 67 3.70 6.78 6.21
CA CYS A 67 3.63 6.78 7.67
C CYS A 67 4.68 5.85 8.29
N TRP A 68 4.71 4.59 7.87
CA TRP A 68 5.59 3.59 8.49
C TRP A 68 7.07 3.80 8.18
N PHE A 69 7.41 4.13 6.93
CA PHE A 69 8.82 4.25 6.55
C PHE A 69 9.40 5.66 6.78
N ASN A 70 8.66 6.70 6.45
CA ASN A 70 9.17 8.07 6.57
C ASN A 70 8.93 8.64 7.97
N VAL A 71 7.70 8.60 8.46
CA VAL A 71 7.37 9.22 9.74
C VAL A 71 7.87 8.35 10.90
N ILE A 72 7.40 7.12 11.03
CA ILE A 72 7.70 6.27 12.18
C ILE A 72 9.16 5.78 12.16
N PHE A 73 9.64 5.28 11.02
CA PHE A 73 10.99 4.71 10.99
C PHE A 73 12.08 5.78 10.88
N LEU A 74 11.96 6.74 9.96
CA LEU A 74 12.98 7.81 9.81
C LEU A 74 12.79 8.97 10.78
N GLY A 75 11.62 9.14 11.40
CA GLY A 75 11.30 10.25 12.29
C GLY A 75 11.03 11.56 11.53
N GLU A 76 10.53 11.48 10.30
CA GLU A 76 10.12 12.66 9.54
C GLU A 76 8.83 13.28 10.11
N PRO A 77 8.60 14.59 9.93
CA PRO A 77 7.39 15.23 10.43
C PRO A 77 6.09 14.67 9.83
N GLU A 78 5.07 14.47 10.64
CA GLU A 78 3.74 13.99 10.25
C GLU A 78 2.96 14.97 9.35
N SER A 79 3.38 16.23 9.28
CA SER A 79 2.66 17.32 8.62
C SER A 79 2.32 17.11 7.14
N SER A 80 2.95 16.14 6.48
CA SER A 80 2.68 15.80 5.08
C SER A 80 1.64 14.69 4.89
N ASN A 81 1.23 14.00 5.97
CA ASN A 81 0.30 12.88 5.89
C ASN A 81 -1.14 13.30 6.20
N PRO A 82 -2.09 13.17 5.26
CA PRO A 82 -3.49 13.53 5.49
C PRO A 82 -4.16 12.76 6.63
N GLN A 83 -3.70 11.56 6.98
CA GLN A 83 -4.24 10.78 8.11
C GLN A 83 -4.09 11.50 9.46
N PHE A 84 -3.09 12.37 9.58
CA PHE A 84 -2.82 13.13 10.81
C PHE A 84 -3.40 14.55 10.79
N GLN A 85 -4.23 14.87 9.79
CA GLN A 85 -4.97 16.12 9.79
C GLN A 85 -6.20 15.98 10.70
N ASP A 86 -6.55 17.05 11.40
CA ASP A 86 -7.67 17.06 12.36
C ASP A 86 -9.02 16.69 11.72
N GLU A 87 -9.19 16.98 10.43
CA GLU A 87 -10.43 16.73 9.68
C GLU A 87 -10.16 16.64 8.16
N PRO A 88 -10.95 15.84 7.45
CA PRO A 88 -11.93 14.86 7.93
C PRO A 88 -11.27 13.51 8.25
N GLU A 89 -11.93 12.70 9.09
CA GLU A 89 -11.52 11.31 9.33
C GLU A 89 -11.32 10.56 7.99
N SER A 90 -10.25 9.76 7.88
CA SER A 90 -9.85 9.06 6.66
C SER A 90 -9.61 10.01 5.46
N ALA A 91 -9.02 11.18 5.71
CA ALA A 91 -8.71 12.17 4.67
C ALA A 91 -7.81 11.59 3.56
N ASP A 92 -6.98 10.63 3.88
CA ASP A 92 -6.11 9.90 2.94
C ASP A 92 -6.88 9.08 1.89
N MET A 93 -8.15 8.75 2.15
CA MET A 93 -9.02 8.05 1.20
C MET A 93 -9.91 9.00 0.37
N ARG A 94 -9.86 10.31 0.63
CA ARG A 94 -10.69 11.31 -0.05
C ARG A 94 -9.92 11.91 -1.23
N VAL A 95 -10.07 11.28 -2.39
CA VAL A 95 -9.25 11.57 -3.59
C VAL A 95 -10.11 11.90 -4.82
N GLU A 96 -11.32 12.40 -4.61
CA GLU A 96 -12.23 12.73 -5.71
C GLU A 96 -11.57 13.70 -6.72
N GLY A 97 -11.57 13.31 -7.99
CA GLY A 97 -11.00 14.11 -9.07
C GLY A 97 -9.50 13.94 -9.30
N VAL A 98 -8.82 13.10 -8.51
CA VAL A 98 -7.43 12.71 -8.79
C VAL A 98 -7.43 11.44 -9.63
N PRO A 99 -6.91 11.43 -10.87
CA PRO A 99 -6.93 10.25 -11.73
C PRO A 99 -6.30 9.02 -11.04
N LEU A 100 -6.91 7.85 -11.17
CA LEU A 100 -6.38 6.60 -10.59
C LEU A 100 -4.95 6.31 -11.05
N THR A 101 -4.62 6.60 -12.30
CA THR A 101 -3.26 6.45 -12.83
C THR A 101 -2.25 7.29 -12.07
N GLN A 102 -2.60 8.54 -11.70
CA GLN A 102 -1.74 9.39 -10.89
C GLN A 102 -1.55 8.79 -9.48
N LEU A 103 -2.62 8.32 -8.84
CA LEU A 103 -2.53 7.70 -7.51
C LEU A 103 -1.65 6.44 -7.53
N LEU A 104 -1.76 5.63 -8.58
CA LEU A 104 -0.91 4.46 -8.78
C LEU A 104 0.57 4.84 -8.96
N ASP A 105 0.86 5.88 -9.74
CA ASP A 105 2.23 6.37 -9.95
C ASP A 105 2.82 6.96 -8.65
N GLU A 106 2.00 7.68 -7.87
CA GLU A 106 2.40 8.19 -6.55
C GLU A 106 2.65 7.06 -5.53
N PHE A 107 1.84 6.00 -5.55
CA PHE A 107 2.06 4.81 -4.73
C PHE A 107 3.36 4.10 -5.12
N GLU A 108 3.63 3.95 -6.43
CA GLU A 108 4.88 3.36 -6.92
C GLU A 108 6.11 4.20 -6.52
N ALA A 109 6.02 5.52 -6.59
CA ALA A 109 7.09 6.40 -6.12
C ALA A 109 7.34 6.24 -4.62
N GLN A 110 6.28 6.12 -3.81
CA GLN A 110 6.39 5.93 -2.37
C GLN A 110 7.04 4.57 -2.03
N TYR A 111 6.61 3.47 -2.64
CA TYR A 111 7.22 2.19 -2.31
C TYR A 111 8.66 2.04 -2.86
N ALA A 112 9.01 2.75 -3.91
CA ALA A 112 10.41 2.85 -4.34
C ALA A 112 11.28 3.54 -3.27
N GLU A 113 10.74 4.60 -2.62
CA GLU A 113 11.35 5.24 -1.44
C GLU A 113 11.48 4.26 -0.27
N SER A 114 10.39 3.57 0.09
CA SER A 114 10.37 2.57 1.16
C SER A 114 11.42 1.47 0.93
N ASN A 115 11.61 1.05 -0.31
CA ASN A 115 12.65 0.08 -0.68
C ASN A 115 14.07 0.66 -0.52
N ARG A 116 14.29 1.94 -0.84
CA ARG A 116 15.59 2.60 -0.59
C ARG A 116 15.89 2.69 0.92
N ILE A 117 14.90 3.06 1.72
CA ILE A 117 15.02 3.07 3.18
C ILE A 117 15.36 1.66 3.68
N THR A 118 14.61 0.66 3.24
CA THR A 118 14.84 -0.75 3.61
C THR A 118 16.24 -1.23 3.25
N ALA A 119 16.75 -0.87 2.08
CA ALA A 119 18.09 -1.28 1.64
C ALA A 119 19.22 -0.61 2.44
N ALA A 120 18.98 0.58 2.99
CA ALA A 120 19.98 1.35 3.73
C ALA A 120 20.11 0.97 5.22
N HIS A 121 19.21 0.16 5.75
CA HIS A 121 19.10 -0.14 7.18
C HIS A 121 19.13 -1.64 7.49
N SER A 122 19.52 -2.01 8.72
CA SER A 122 19.39 -3.38 9.23
C SER A 122 17.94 -3.71 9.54
N LEU A 123 17.55 -4.99 9.43
CA LEU A 123 16.23 -5.45 9.88
C LEU A 123 16.01 -5.23 11.39
N ASP A 124 17.10 -5.13 12.16
CA ASP A 124 17.06 -4.91 13.61
C ASP A 124 17.12 -3.43 13.99
N ASP A 125 17.33 -2.51 13.04
CA ASP A 125 17.24 -1.08 13.30
C ASP A 125 15.81 -0.73 13.73
N VAL A 126 15.69 0.18 14.70
CA VAL A 126 14.41 0.61 15.26
C VAL A 126 14.02 1.99 14.76
N GLY A 127 12.72 2.24 14.69
CA GLY A 127 12.15 3.54 14.31
C GLY A 127 12.58 4.66 15.24
N LYS A 128 12.53 5.88 14.73
CA LYS A 128 12.95 7.11 15.44
C LYS A 128 11.77 7.90 16.02
N ASP A 129 10.54 7.47 15.74
CA ASP A 129 9.37 8.08 16.38
C ASP A 129 9.50 7.97 17.91
N PRO A 130 9.25 9.05 18.69
CA PRO A 130 9.48 9.03 20.13
C PRO A 130 8.52 8.13 20.92
N GLU A 131 7.35 7.84 20.37
CA GLU A 131 6.31 7.08 21.06
C GLU A 131 6.22 5.63 20.57
N TYR A 132 6.62 5.38 19.30
CA TYR A 132 6.50 4.08 18.68
C TYR A 132 7.74 3.69 17.89
N GLN A 133 8.52 2.74 18.41
CA GLN A 133 9.82 2.35 17.87
C GLN A 133 9.86 0.88 17.41
N PRO A 134 9.10 0.49 16.37
CA PRO A 134 9.17 -0.85 15.82
C PRO A 134 10.51 -1.09 15.11
N SER A 135 10.96 -2.35 15.06
CA SER A 135 12.09 -2.70 14.19
C SER A 135 11.66 -2.65 12.71
N LEU A 136 12.64 -2.45 11.80
CA LEU A 136 12.37 -2.51 10.36
C LEU A 136 11.75 -3.86 9.95
N ARG A 137 12.19 -4.96 10.58
CA ARG A 137 11.59 -6.29 10.40
C ARG A 137 10.11 -6.29 10.71
N TRP A 138 9.71 -5.71 11.84
CA TRP A 138 8.31 -5.62 12.23
C TRP A 138 7.49 -4.81 11.21
N ILE A 139 8.03 -3.66 10.77
CA ILE A 139 7.39 -2.83 9.74
C ILE A 139 7.18 -3.63 8.45
N LEU A 140 8.19 -4.35 7.96
CA LEU A 140 8.06 -5.14 6.74
C LEU A 140 6.99 -6.24 6.87
N ILE A 141 6.93 -6.93 8.01
CA ILE A 141 5.89 -7.94 8.26
C ILE A 141 4.51 -7.31 8.26
N HIS A 142 4.35 -6.18 8.97
CA HIS A 142 3.10 -5.44 9.02
C HIS A 142 2.67 -4.96 7.63
N MET A 143 3.59 -4.41 6.84
CA MET A 143 3.28 -3.94 5.49
C MET A 143 2.91 -5.07 4.52
N VAL A 144 3.47 -6.27 4.68
CA VAL A 144 3.02 -7.46 3.93
C VAL A 144 1.58 -7.80 4.29
N GLU A 145 1.24 -7.81 5.58
CA GLU A 145 -0.12 -8.09 6.07
C GLU A 145 -1.10 -7.03 5.58
N GLU A 146 -0.77 -5.76 5.77
CA GLU A 146 -1.59 -4.60 5.44
C GLU A 146 -1.89 -4.53 3.93
N THR A 147 -0.85 -4.60 3.09
CA THR A 147 -1.01 -4.55 1.64
C THR A 147 -1.78 -5.77 1.11
N ALA A 148 -1.51 -6.98 1.65
CA ALA A 148 -2.22 -8.19 1.25
C ALA A 148 -3.72 -8.14 1.60
N ARG A 149 -4.08 -7.56 2.76
CA ARG A 149 -5.47 -7.33 3.16
C ARG A 149 -6.17 -6.42 2.15
N HIS A 150 -5.52 -5.34 1.75
CA HIS A 150 -6.10 -4.38 0.80
C HIS A 150 -6.13 -4.92 -0.63
N VAL A 151 -5.20 -5.75 -1.05
CA VAL A 151 -5.29 -6.50 -2.32
C VAL A 151 -6.53 -7.41 -2.31
N GLY A 152 -6.82 -8.09 -1.19
CA GLY A 152 -8.06 -8.86 -1.05
C GLY A 152 -9.33 -8.02 -1.12
N HIS A 153 -9.32 -6.78 -0.61
CA HIS A 153 -10.44 -5.85 -0.81
C HIS A 153 -10.59 -5.46 -2.28
N LEU A 154 -9.48 -5.20 -3.00
CA LEU A 154 -9.52 -4.92 -4.43
C LEU A 154 -10.06 -6.11 -5.25
N ASP A 155 -9.73 -7.35 -4.87
CA ASP A 155 -10.30 -8.54 -5.50
C ASP A 155 -11.82 -8.55 -5.39
N ALA A 156 -12.36 -8.33 -4.19
CA ALA A 156 -13.80 -8.29 -3.97
C ALA A 156 -14.47 -7.10 -4.70
N MET A 157 -13.81 -5.94 -4.73
CA MET A 157 -14.31 -4.78 -5.45
C MET A 157 -14.38 -5.04 -6.96
N ARG A 158 -13.35 -5.64 -7.58
CA ARG A 158 -13.32 -5.97 -9.00
C ARG A 158 -14.43 -6.94 -9.36
N GLU A 159 -14.64 -7.99 -8.57
CA GLU A 159 -15.76 -8.92 -8.80
C GLU A 159 -17.11 -8.21 -8.78
N LEU A 160 -17.32 -7.26 -7.84
CA LEU A 160 -18.57 -6.51 -7.71
C LEU A 160 -18.74 -5.40 -8.76
N LEU A 161 -17.65 -4.83 -9.27
CA LEU A 161 -17.68 -3.73 -10.24
C LEU A 161 -17.83 -4.24 -11.67
N ASP A 162 -17.05 -5.22 -12.07
CA ASP A 162 -16.97 -5.67 -13.46
C ASP A 162 -16.89 -7.20 -13.65
N GLY A 163 -16.97 -7.96 -12.55
CA GLY A 163 -16.95 -9.43 -12.60
C GLY A 163 -15.55 -10.03 -12.76
N GLU A 164 -14.49 -9.21 -12.77
CA GLU A 164 -13.14 -9.70 -12.89
C GLU A 164 -12.72 -10.47 -11.64
N THR A 165 -12.19 -11.66 -11.83
CA THR A 165 -11.75 -12.56 -10.75
C THR A 165 -10.35 -13.09 -11.03
N GLY A 166 -9.64 -13.50 -9.99
CA GLY A 166 -8.33 -14.12 -10.11
C GLY A 166 -7.29 -13.49 -9.19
N TYR A 167 -6.35 -14.32 -8.76
CA TYR A 167 -5.30 -13.89 -7.84
C TYR A 167 -4.21 -13.05 -8.54
N TYR A 168 -3.87 -13.37 -9.80
CA TYR A 168 -2.82 -12.72 -10.59
C TYR A 168 -3.37 -12.07 -11.85
#